data_4799c5c8d4c820d8305b51338585d87b
#
_entry.id   4799c5c8d4c820d8305b51338585d87b
#
_cell.length_a   1.000
_cell.length_b   1.000
_cell.length_c   1.000
_cell.angle_alpha   90.00
_cell.angle_beta   90.00
_cell.angle_gamma   90.00
#
_symmetry.space_group_name_H-M   'P 1'
#
loop_
_entity.id
_entity.type
_entity.pdbx_description
1 polymer ?
#
loop_
_entity_poly.entity_id
_entity_poly.type
_entity_poly.pdbx_seq_one_letter_code
_entity_poly.pdbx_strand_id
1 'polypeptide(L)'
;DSLLQGFRCSHWIVGGCMQDYGSFTVAALGDELRLQPGQRATPFSHADEVSHPHYYAVNLKEEHLKAEMTALSHTSILRVTPEKDQLVHLVINPNSDEGQGYIEIDTLNHVVYGYNPVHRIYQGWGESAGFSGHFVLAYDARDLVDYGVFEGDNRISKGLKMQDKPRIGAWLTFRGKAGKAMEWMSGTSFTSREKALANLNAENYNYGGLDFYSMMQFAADLWCERLHTIDVEHRDQAKVNQFYGALYRCSFLPHEVSDVGDEIRYDDFSMWDIYRAELPLYTLITPKRSGEMMQSLVGMYQNRGWLPAFPCWNSYTAAMIGDHASAALADAYVKGIRNFDARKAYEGMRMNAFSTPYIYKEYQEGKGRRAIQSYINNGYIPLEDMVEEAYHTNEQTSRTLEYAYDDFAVAQMAKALMDSCRDASQRQKYQEDYNELIRRSENWRNVINPVSGWADGRYENGKWLNNKDLVHRQSFITEGATCHYTWYVPQNPEGLFDVIRHSKPMDKKEKKAEDKVIY
;
A
#
# COMPACT_ATOMS: atom_id res chain seq x y z
N ASP A 1 0.59 18.85 -14.17
CA ASP A 1 0.12 19.97 -13.34
C ASP A 1 1.19 21.04 -13.33
N SER A 2 0.76 22.29 -13.26
CA SER A 2 1.64 23.45 -13.33
C SER A 2 1.65 24.29 -12.05
N LEU A 3 0.93 23.82 -11.00
CA LEU A 3 0.80 24.52 -9.73
C LEU A 3 1.19 23.61 -8.57
N LEU A 4 2.11 24.07 -7.72
CA LEU A 4 2.53 23.42 -6.49
C LEU A 4 1.84 24.09 -5.28
N GLN A 5 1.20 23.31 -4.41
CA GLN A 5 0.53 23.80 -3.20
C GLN A 5 1.35 23.57 -1.92
N GLY A 6 2.41 22.81 -2.01
CA GLY A 6 3.30 22.44 -0.90
C GLY A 6 3.87 21.03 -1.05
N PHE A 7 4.65 20.63 -0.09
CA PHE A 7 5.29 19.32 0.01
C PHE A 7 4.57 18.50 1.09
N ARG A 8 4.34 17.22 0.80
CA ARG A 8 3.55 16.35 1.68
C ARG A 8 4.38 15.15 2.14
N CYS A 9 4.33 14.86 3.45
CA CYS A 9 4.67 13.53 3.92
C CYS A 9 3.50 12.60 3.59
N SER A 10 3.67 11.71 2.63
CA SER A 10 2.61 10.90 2.04
C SER A 10 2.71 9.45 2.49
N HIS A 11 1.55 8.84 2.82
CA HIS A 11 1.38 7.42 3.08
C HIS A 11 0.40 6.82 2.05
N TRP A 12 0.44 7.32 0.84
CA TRP A 12 -0.43 6.88 -0.22
C TRP A 12 -0.05 5.47 -0.73
N ILE A 13 -1.06 4.60 -0.86
CA ILE A 13 -0.90 3.28 -1.47
C ILE A 13 -0.76 3.48 -2.98
N VAL A 14 0.47 3.43 -3.44
CA VAL A 14 0.83 3.74 -4.83
C VAL A 14 0.17 2.76 -5.80
N GLY A 15 -0.50 3.32 -6.81
CA GLY A 15 -1.22 2.52 -7.82
C GLY A 15 -2.65 2.16 -7.44
N GLY A 16 -3.07 2.37 -6.21
CA GLY A 16 -4.45 2.20 -5.77
C GLY A 16 -5.30 3.45 -5.98
N CYS A 17 -6.63 3.28 -6.04
CA CYS A 17 -7.61 4.38 -6.01
C CYS A 17 -7.83 4.92 -4.59
N MET A 18 -6.85 4.79 -3.73
CA MET A 18 -6.93 5.10 -2.30
C MET A 18 -6.39 6.49 -2.03
N GLN A 19 -6.97 7.15 -1.04
CA GLN A 19 -6.50 8.46 -0.60
C GLN A 19 -5.22 8.31 0.24
N ASP A 20 -4.43 9.38 0.24
CA ASP A 20 -3.35 9.56 1.20
C ASP A 20 -3.90 9.71 2.62
N TYR A 21 -3.22 9.19 3.62
CA TYR A 21 -3.70 9.16 4.99
C TYR A 21 -2.61 9.54 6.00
N GLY A 22 -3.03 10.06 7.15
CA GLY A 22 -2.12 10.42 8.24
C GLY A 22 -1.04 11.42 7.84
N SER A 23 -1.24 12.15 6.74
CA SER A 23 -0.25 13.03 6.13
C SER A 23 -0.31 14.45 6.69
N PHE A 24 0.78 15.19 6.54
CA PHE A 24 0.81 16.63 6.72
C PHE A 24 1.45 17.31 5.51
N THR A 25 1.16 18.60 5.32
CA THR A 25 1.70 19.39 4.21
C THR A 25 2.47 20.59 4.75
N VAL A 26 3.62 20.86 4.14
CA VAL A 26 4.44 22.06 4.40
C VAL A 26 4.58 22.85 3.11
N ALA A 27 4.30 24.15 3.14
CA ALA A 27 4.53 25.04 2.02
C ALA A 27 5.48 26.17 2.42
N ALA A 28 6.44 26.49 1.54
CA ALA A 28 7.33 27.63 1.69
C ALA A 28 6.91 28.74 0.71
N LEU A 29 6.71 29.96 1.21
CA LEU A 29 6.26 31.12 0.44
C LEU A 29 7.21 32.29 0.67
N GLY A 30 7.38 33.13 -0.33
CA GLY A 30 8.12 34.40 -0.24
C GLY A 30 7.19 35.59 0.02
N ASP A 31 7.71 36.60 0.69
CA ASP A 31 7.10 37.90 0.94
C ASP A 31 5.65 37.93 1.47
N GLU A 32 4.70 37.23 0.83
CA GLU A 32 3.27 37.26 1.20
C GLU A 32 2.82 35.92 1.85
N LEU A 33 2.23 36.02 3.03
CA LEU A 33 1.65 34.88 3.74
C LEU A 33 0.27 34.52 3.19
N ARG A 34 0.13 33.38 2.51
CA ARG A 34 -1.10 32.81 1.97
C ARG A 34 -1.36 31.46 2.62
N LEU A 35 -2.48 31.32 3.33
CA LEU A 35 -2.76 30.16 4.19
C LEU A 35 -3.47 29.00 3.48
N GLN A 36 -4.40 29.35 2.56
CA GLN A 36 -5.21 28.32 1.90
C GLN A 36 -4.49 27.69 0.71
N PRO A 37 -4.65 26.37 0.49
CA PRO A 37 -3.97 25.67 -0.60
C PRO A 37 -4.16 26.30 -1.97
N GLY A 38 -5.37 26.75 -2.30
CA GLY A 38 -5.66 27.41 -3.59
C GLY A 38 -5.01 28.78 -3.74
N GLN A 39 -4.85 29.54 -2.63
CA GLN A 39 -4.21 30.87 -2.66
C GLN A 39 -2.69 30.77 -2.72
N ARG A 40 -2.10 29.73 -2.11
CA ARG A 40 -0.64 29.54 -2.08
C ARG A 40 -0.10 28.70 -3.24
N ALA A 41 -0.98 28.20 -4.10
CA ALA A 41 -0.59 27.45 -5.28
C ALA A 41 0.32 28.31 -6.16
N THR A 42 1.56 27.89 -6.34
CA THR A 42 2.58 28.63 -7.11
C THR A 42 2.95 27.88 -8.38
N PRO A 43 3.13 28.55 -9.52
CA PRO A 43 3.59 27.92 -10.75
C PRO A 43 4.99 27.33 -10.61
N PHE A 44 5.19 26.17 -11.23
CA PHE A 44 6.49 25.55 -11.38
C PHE A 44 6.64 24.91 -12.77
N SER A 45 7.85 24.55 -13.13
CA SER A 45 8.15 23.87 -14.39
C SER A 45 8.92 22.59 -14.14
N HIS A 46 8.53 21.49 -14.77
CA HIS A 46 9.29 20.25 -14.76
C HIS A 46 10.72 20.39 -15.30
N ALA A 47 10.99 21.42 -16.09
CA ALA A 47 12.36 21.74 -16.53
C ALA A 47 13.24 22.31 -15.39
N ASP A 48 12.61 22.78 -14.31
CA ASP A 48 13.29 23.35 -13.13
C ASP A 48 13.30 22.35 -11.96
N GLU A 49 12.83 21.11 -12.17
CA GLU A 49 12.85 20.05 -11.17
C GLU A 49 14.08 19.16 -11.30
N VAL A 50 14.56 18.70 -10.14
CA VAL A 50 15.48 17.57 -10.03
C VAL A 50 14.80 16.53 -9.15
N SER A 51 14.66 15.30 -9.65
CA SER A 51 14.00 14.22 -8.92
C SER A 51 14.83 12.94 -8.98
N HIS A 52 15.34 12.55 -7.83
CA HIS A 52 16.03 11.29 -7.57
C HIS A 52 15.41 10.58 -6.37
N PRO A 53 15.61 9.28 -6.15
CA PRO A 53 15.10 8.58 -4.98
C PRO A 53 15.46 9.21 -3.63
N HIS A 54 16.62 9.84 -3.55
CA HIS A 54 17.18 10.45 -2.34
C HIS A 54 17.10 11.97 -2.29
N TYR A 55 16.70 12.63 -3.38
CA TYR A 55 16.76 14.09 -3.49
C TYR A 55 15.69 14.63 -4.44
N TYR A 56 14.99 15.66 -4.01
CA TYR A 56 14.11 16.46 -4.86
C TYR A 56 14.45 17.93 -4.73
N ALA A 57 14.39 18.66 -5.85
CA ALA A 57 14.52 20.11 -5.86
C ALA A 57 13.60 20.76 -6.91
N VAL A 58 13.13 21.96 -6.61
CA VAL A 58 12.33 22.78 -7.52
C VAL A 58 12.55 24.26 -7.27
N ASN A 59 12.58 25.05 -8.34
CA ASN A 59 12.61 26.50 -8.27
C ASN A 59 11.18 27.07 -8.32
N LEU A 60 10.77 27.72 -7.23
CA LEU A 60 9.50 28.43 -7.07
C LEU A 60 9.71 29.89 -7.48
N LYS A 61 9.68 30.16 -8.81
CA LYS A 61 10.10 31.44 -9.39
C LYS A 61 9.31 32.65 -8.88
N GLU A 62 8.00 32.50 -8.72
CA GLU A 62 7.15 33.60 -8.21
C GLU A 62 7.40 33.88 -6.72
N GLU A 63 7.83 32.86 -5.97
CA GLU A 63 8.22 32.99 -4.56
C GLU A 63 9.67 33.45 -4.37
N HIS A 64 10.48 33.46 -5.43
CA HIS A 64 11.93 33.68 -5.40
C HIS A 64 12.63 32.74 -4.40
N LEU A 65 12.25 31.44 -4.44
CA LEU A 65 12.75 30.41 -3.53
C LEU A 65 13.20 29.18 -4.33
N LYS A 66 14.32 28.61 -3.93
CA LYS A 66 14.65 27.23 -4.28
C LYS A 66 14.28 26.33 -3.11
N ALA A 67 13.44 25.32 -3.34
CA ALA A 67 13.09 24.30 -2.37
C ALA A 67 13.80 22.99 -2.70
N GLU A 68 14.39 22.37 -1.67
CA GLU A 68 15.12 21.11 -1.75
C GLU A 68 14.67 20.16 -0.64
N MET A 69 14.59 18.85 -0.91
CA MET A 69 14.17 17.87 0.08
C MET A 69 14.99 16.60 0.00
N THR A 70 15.19 15.99 1.16
CA THR A 70 15.69 14.63 1.33
C THR A 70 14.99 13.96 2.50
N ALA A 71 14.93 12.62 2.51
CA ALA A 71 14.23 11.88 3.55
C ALA A 71 14.90 10.53 3.84
N LEU A 72 14.71 10.06 5.08
CA LEU A 72 14.95 8.71 5.56
C LEU A 72 13.61 8.01 5.85
N SER A 73 13.62 6.95 6.66
CA SER A 73 12.39 6.17 6.95
C SER A 73 11.34 6.97 7.72
N HIS A 74 11.75 7.78 8.70
CA HIS A 74 10.84 8.53 9.58
C HIS A 74 11.13 10.02 9.58
N THR A 75 12.24 10.45 8.98
CA THR A 75 12.76 11.82 9.07
C THR A 75 12.92 12.42 7.70
N SER A 76 12.63 13.71 7.57
CA SER A 76 12.91 14.46 6.34
C SER A 76 13.46 15.86 6.65
N ILE A 77 14.21 16.43 5.71
CA ILE A 77 14.64 17.84 5.75
C ILE A 77 14.08 18.55 4.53
N LEU A 78 13.35 19.63 4.79
CA LEU A 78 13.02 20.66 3.80
C LEU A 78 14.05 21.77 3.94
N ARG A 79 14.72 22.11 2.85
CA ARG A 79 15.67 23.20 2.74
C ARG A 79 15.18 24.23 1.75
N VAL A 80 15.15 25.50 2.15
CA VAL A 80 14.71 26.58 1.29
C VAL A 80 15.79 27.66 1.22
N THR A 81 16.14 28.05 0.00
CA THR A 81 17.13 29.11 -0.23
C THR A 81 16.46 30.28 -0.95
N PRO A 82 16.33 31.46 -0.30
CA PRO A 82 15.83 32.67 -0.95
C PRO A 82 16.80 33.19 -2.01
N GLU A 83 16.27 33.66 -3.14
CA GLU A 83 17.06 34.31 -4.20
C GLU A 83 17.38 35.79 -3.87
N LYS A 84 16.57 36.40 -2.98
CA LYS A 84 16.72 37.78 -2.52
C LYS A 84 16.49 37.88 -1.01
N ASP A 85 16.88 38.98 -0.36
CA ASP A 85 16.49 39.30 1.01
C ASP A 85 14.96 39.45 1.06
N GLN A 86 14.26 38.62 1.80
CA GLN A 86 12.79 38.63 1.86
C GLN A 86 12.28 37.93 3.13
N LEU A 87 10.98 38.07 3.42
CA LEU A 87 10.32 37.16 4.36
C LEU A 87 10.13 35.80 3.73
N VAL A 88 10.30 34.74 4.51
CA VAL A 88 9.99 33.36 4.14
C VAL A 88 8.96 32.83 5.12
N HIS A 89 7.82 32.44 4.61
CA HIS A 89 6.73 31.88 5.40
C HIS A 89 6.68 30.37 5.22
N LEU A 90 6.69 29.65 6.33
CA LEU A 90 6.42 28.23 6.36
C LEU A 90 4.98 28.02 6.83
N VAL A 91 4.14 27.44 5.97
CA VAL A 91 2.74 27.11 6.29
C VAL A 91 2.61 25.61 6.46
N ILE A 92 2.10 25.17 7.61
CA ILE A 92 2.04 23.76 8.02
C ILE A 92 0.58 23.39 8.24
N ASN A 93 0.11 22.36 7.53
CA ASN A 93 -1.25 21.84 7.67
C ASN A 93 -1.21 20.38 8.10
N PRO A 94 -1.94 19.96 9.14
CA PRO A 94 -2.09 18.56 9.50
C PRO A 94 -2.99 17.77 8.51
N ASN A 95 -3.52 18.40 7.45
CA ASN A 95 -4.42 17.80 6.46
C ASN A 95 -5.59 17.03 7.09
N SER A 96 -6.20 17.59 8.14
CA SER A 96 -7.23 16.88 8.88
C SER A 96 -8.48 16.65 8.03
N ASP A 97 -8.85 15.38 7.93
CA ASP A 97 -10.09 14.94 7.34
C ASP A 97 -11.25 15.15 8.35
N GLU A 98 -12.48 15.23 7.88
CA GLU A 98 -13.69 15.36 8.71
C GLU A 98 -13.63 16.49 9.76
N GLY A 99 -12.78 17.50 9.55
CA GLY A 99 -12.62 18.61 10.48
C GLY A 99 -11.96 18.24 11.81
N GLN A 100 -11.24 17.15 11.86
CA GLN A 100 -10.46 16.70 13.02
C GLN A 100 -8.98 16.93 12.78
N GLY A 101 -8.20 16.96 13.87
CA GLY A 101 -6.75 17.12 13.81
C GLY A 101 -6.23 18.07 14.87
N TYR A 102 -4.92 18.20 14.93
CA TYR A 102 -4.24 18.99 15.95
C TYR A 102 -3.00 19.66 15.37
N ILE A 103 -2.74 20.88 15.81
CA ILE A 103 -1.50 21.63 15.55
C ILE A 103 -1.12 22.43 16.79
N GLU A 104 0.18 22.42 17.16
CA GLU A 104 0.74 23.14 18.29
C GLU A 104 2.15 23.65 17.96
N ILE A 105 2.42 24.90 18.31
CA ILE A 105 3.75 25.54 18.23
C ILE A 105 4.34 25.56 19.64
N ASP A 106 5.37 24.79 19.90
CA ASP A 106 6.17 24.84 21.11
C ASP A 106 7.36 25.78 20.89
N THR A 107 7.21 26.99 21.40
CA THR A 107 8.23 28.03 21.26
C THR A 107 9.42 27.86 22.20
N LEU A 108 9.33 27.02 23.20
CA LEU A 108 10.44 26.71 24.11
C LEU A 108 11.39 25.69 23.51
N ASN A 109 10.84 24.65 22.88
CA ASN A 109 11.61 23.59 22.27
C ASN A 109 11.84 23.81 20.76
N HIS A 110 11.29 24.88 20.20
CA HIS A 110 11.35 25.24 18.78
C HIS A 110 10.86 24.11 17.85
N VAL A 111 9.69 23.56 18.16
CA VAL A 111 9.04 22.51 17.36
C VAL A 111 7.57 22.83 17.10
N VAL A 112 7.07 22.36 15.97
CA VAL A 112 5.65 22.30 15.68
C VAL A 112 5.22 20.85 15.75
N TYR A 113 4.19 20.56 16.55
CA TYR A 113 3.55 19.23 16.63
C TYR A 113 2.21 19.26 15.93
N GLY A 114 1.86 18.13 15.33
CA GLY A 114 0.52 17.94 14.81
C GLY A 114 0.16 16.49 14.61
N TYR A 115 -1.12 16.24 14.39
CA TYR A 115 -1.59 14.93 13.94
C TYR A 115 -2.81 15.03 13.04
N ASN A 116 -2.97 14.03 12.20
CA ASN A 116 -4.10 13.83 11.31
C ASN A 116 -4.73 12.47 11.61
N PRO A 117 -5.98 12.41 12.15
CA PRO A 117 -6.69 11.15 12.33
C PRO A 117 -6.95 10.45 11.00
N VAL A 118 -6.79 9.13 10.99
CA VAL A 118 -7.01 8.32 9.80
C VAL A 118 -8.45 7.80 9.78
N HIS A 119 -9.10 7.92 8.63
CA HIS A 119 -10.45 7.46 8.37
C HIS A 119 -10.46 6.41 7.26
N ARG A 120 -11.38 5.44 7.37
CA ARG A 120 -11.53 4.36 6.39
C ARG A 120 -12.18 4.86 5.11
N ILE A 121 -11.71 4.39 3.96
CA ILE A 121 -12.29 4.69 2.64
C ILE A 121 -13.19 3.55 2.14
N TYR A 122 -12.93 2.33 2.52
CA TYR A 122 -13.79 1.18 2.24
C TYR A 122 -14.45 0.72 3.53
N GLN A 123 -15.46 -0.10 3.44
CA GLN A 123 -16.12 -0.74 4.56
C GLN A 123 -16.13 0.14 5.83
N GLY A 124 -17.23 0.78 6.15
CA GLY A 124 -17.27 1.81 7.18
C GLY A 124 -16.66 3.15 6.70
N TRP A 125 -16.99 3.58 5.50
CA TRP A 125 -16.56 4.87 4.95
C TRP A 125 -16.74 6.01 5.94
N GLY A 126 -15.65 6.77 6.19
CA GLY A 126 -15.62 7.86 7.15
C GLY A 126 -15.45 7.42 8.62
N GLU A 127 -15.53 6.13 8.94
CA GLU A 127 -15.25 5.65 10.29
C GLU A 127 -13.76 5.79 10.62
N SER A 128 -13.47 6.10 11.89
CA SER A 128 -12.09 6.16 12.38
C SER A 128 -11.38 4.82 12.19
N ALA A 129 -10.17 4.85 11.67
CA ALA A 129 -9.29 3.70 11.60
C ALA A 129 -8.62 3.39 12.97
N GLY A 130 -8.82 4.25 13.98
CA GLY A 130 -8.33 4.07 15.35
C GLY A 130 -6.88 4.50 15.57
N PHE A 131 -6.28 5.22 14.63
CA PHE A 131 -4.94 5.79 14.76
C PHE A 131 -4.82 7.12 14.01
N SER A 132 -3.68 7.81 14.18
CA SER A 132 -3.38 9.08 13.53
C SER A 132 -1.97 9.09 12.97
N GLY A 133 -1.73 9.87 11.93
CA GLY A 133 -0.39 10.26 11.54
C GLY A 133 0.07 11.44 12.40
N HIS A 134 1.08 11.21 13.24
CA HIS A 134 1.71 12.23 14.08
C HIS A 134 2.97 12.76 13.40
N PHE A 135 3.22 14.05 13.58
CA PHE A 135 4.46 14.65 13.11
C PHE A 135 5.01 15.67 14.09
N VAL A 136 6.31 15.86 14.01
CA VAL A 136 7.02 16.99 14.60
C VAL A 136 7.80 17.69 13.49
N LEU A 137 7.94 19.01 13.59
CA LEU A 137 8.76 19.83 12.70
C LEU A 137 9.61 20.76 13.55
N ALA A 138 10.92 20.52 13.56
CA ALA A 138 11.91 21.34 14.27
C ALA A 138 12.33 22.54 13.43
N TYR A 139 12.51 23.70 14.07
CA TYR A 139 12.93 24.93 13.42
C TYR A 139 13.98 25.71 14.24
N ASP A 140 14.80 26.47 13.55
CA ASP A 140 15.71 27.41 14.17
C ASP A 140 15.00 28.75 14.40
N ALA A 141 14.98 29.21 15.64
CA ALA A 141 14.29 30.44 16.01
C ALA A 141 15.11 31.74 15.79
N ARG A 142 16.38 31.67 15.38
CA ARG A 142 17.27 32.84 15.26
C ARG A 142 16.73 33.93 14.33
N ASP A 143 16.12 33.52 13.20
CA ASP A 143 15.57 34.41 12.19
C ASP A 143 14.02 34.48 12.23
N LEU A 144 13.38 33.87 13.26
CA LEU A 144 11.92 33.86 13.42
C LEU A 144 11.42 35.25 13.83
N VAL A 145 10.47 35.79 13.06
CA VAL A 145 9.91 37.15 13.32
C VAL A 145 8.43 37.11 13.65
N ASP A 146 7.69 36.13 13.19
CA ASP A 146 6.27 35.97 13.50
C ASP A 146 5.84 34.52 13.42
N TYR A 147 4.76 34.17 14.13
CA TYR A 147 4.15 32.85 14.12
C TYR A 147 2.70 32.89 14.58
N GLY A 148 1.96 31.83 14.31
CA GLY A 148 0.62 31.66 14.82
C GLY A 148 -0.09 30.46 14.24
N VAL A 149 -1.35 30.29 14.62
CA VAL A 149 -2.24 29.24 14.14
C VAL A 149 -3.43 29.84 13.40
N PHE A 150 -4.05 29.08 12.53
CA PHE A 150 -5.17 29.54 11.71
C PHE A 150 -6.24 28.49 11.50
N GLU A 151 -7.46 28.94 11.24
CA GLU A 151 -8.60 28.18 10.77
C GLU A 151 -9.15 28.85 9.49
N GLY A 152 -9.02 28.18 8.35
CA GLY A 152 -9.34 28.82 7.07
C GLY A 152 -8.46 30.07 6.85
N ASP A 153 -9.09 31.23 6.66
CA ASP A 153 -8.38 32.52 6.53
C ASP A 153 -8.22 33.28 7.85
N ASN A 154 -8.80 32.74 8.94
CA ASN A 154 -8.75 33.37 10.26
C ASN A 154 -7.41 33.13 10.94
N ARG A 155 -6.60 34.18 11.10
CA ARG A 155 -5.28 34.14 11.73
C ARG A 155 -5.38 34.46 13.22
N ILE A 156 -4.67 33.67 14.05
CA ILE A 156 -4.47 33.96 15.48
C ILE A 156 -2.97 34.15 15.68
N SER A 157 -2.52 35.41 15.53
CA SER A 157 -1.11 35.78 15.73
C SER A 157 -0.68 35.46 17.15
N LYS A 158 0.52 34.89 17.31
CA LYS A 158 1.05 34.37 18.57
C LYS A 158 0.19 33.27 19.21
N GLY A 159 -0.83 32.75 18.48
CA GLY A 159 -1.57 31.57 18.89
C GLY A 159 -0.66 30.33 18.86
N LEU A 160 -0.80 29.47 19.87
CA LEU A 160 0.11 28.34 20.05
C LEU A 160 -0.49 27.04 19.64
N LYS A 161 -1.83 26.89 19.65
CA LYS A 161 -2.48 25.61 19.32
C LYS A 161 -3.88 25.75 18.77
N MET A 162 -4.28 24.76 17.99
CA MET A 162 -5.64 24.59 17.48
C MET A 162 -5.95 23.11 17.25
N GLN A 163 -7.22 22.70 17.45
CA GLN A 163 -7.65 21.32 17.28
C GLN A 163 -9.12 21.24 16.83
N ASP A 164 -9.46 20.09 16.22
CA ASP A 164 -10.83 19.65 15.92
C ASP A 164 -11.67 20.69 15.15
N LYS A 165 -11.03 21.32 14.18
CA LYS A 165 -11.65 22.27 13.28
C LYS A 165 -11.21 22.03 11.83
N PRO A 166 -12.04 22.39 10.85
CA PRO A 166 -11.67 22.26 9.46
C PRO A 166 -10.57 23.24 9.06
N ARG A 167 -9.69 22.81 8.17
CA ARG A 167 -8.66 23.66 7.54
C ARG A 167 -7.77 24.39 8.53
N ILE A 168 -7.35 23.71 9.60
CA ILE A 168 -6.41 24.25 10.57
C ILE A 168 -4.96 24.15 10.10
N GLY A 169 -4.12 25.01 10.66
CA GLY A 169 -2.68 24.96 10.44
C GLY A 169 -1.93 25.95 11.32
N ALA A 170 -0.62 25.96 11.12
CA ALA A 170 0.29 26.92 11.73
C ALA A 170 1.11 27.62 10.64
N TRP A 171 1.61 28.82 10.95
CA TRP A 171 2.63 29.47 10.16
C TRP A 171 3.80 29.92 11.03
N LEU A 172 4.98 29.91 10.43
CA LEU A 172 6.21 30.48 10.96
C LEU A 172 6.76 31.42 9.89
N THR A 173 7.15 32.63 10.29
CA THR A 173 7.72 33.63 9.38
C THR A 173 9.16 33.94 9.78
N PHE A 174 10.07 33.85 8.83
CA PHE A 174 11.51 34.05 9.04
C PHE A 174 12.04 35.20 8.18
N ARG A 175 13.17 35.79 8.58
CA ARG A 175 13.97 36.68 7.74
C ARG A 175 14.90 35.87 6.87
N GLY A 176 14.57 35.71 5.61
CA GLY A 176 15.42 35.07 4.63
C GLY A 176 16.48 36.01 4.08
N LYS A 177 17.69 35.52 3.92
CA LYS A 177 18.81 36.22 3.27
C LYS A 177 19.14 35.58 1.94
N ALA A 178 19.39 36.41 0.93
CA ALA A 178 19.76 35.94 -0.41
C ALA A 178 20.90 34.91 -0.37
N GLY A 179 20.68 33.76 -0.96
CA GLY A 179 21.66 32.68 -1.04
C GLY A 179 21.92 31.92 0.27
N LYS A 180 21.29 32.30 1.42
CA LYS A 180 21.44 31.61 2.70
C LYS A 180 20.29 30.64 2.89
N ALA A 181 20.59 29.35 2.90
CA ALA A 181 19.60 28.30 3.12
C ALA A 181 19.05 28.30 4.55
N MET A 182 17.78 27.93 4.68
CA MET A 182 17.08 27.62 5.92
C MET A 182 16.59 26.18 5.85
N GLU A 183 16.67 25.47 6.98
CA GLU A 183 16.37 24.03 7.05
C GLU A 183 15.36 23.74 8.16
N TRP A 184 14.40 22.87 7.85
CA TRP A 184 13.42 22.36 8.80
C TRP A 184 13.42 20.85 8.74
N MET A 185 13.58 20.22 9.90
CA MET A 185 13.61 18.77 10.00
C MET A 185 12.29 18.27 10.56
N SER A 186 11.68 17.29 9.92
CA SER A 186 10.45 16.68 10.40
C SER A 186 10.64 15.20 10.72
N GLY A 187 9.92 14.74 11.74
CA GLY A 187 9.83 13.34 12.13
C GLY A 187 8.36 12.91 12.19
N THR A 188 8.11 11.62 11.89
CA THR A 188 6.75 11.06 11.81
C THR A 188 6.60 9.81 12.65
N SER A 189 5.35 9.49 13.05
CA SER A 189 4.95 8.25 13.72
C SER A 189 3.45 8.02 13.55
N PHE A 190 3.02 6.76 13.51
CA PHE A 190 1.61 6.39 13.64
C PHE A 190 1.17 6.12 15.09
N THR A 191 2.08 6.25 16.05
CA THR A 191 1.83 5.91 17.46
C THR A 191 1.52 7.14 18.30
N SER A 192 2.42 8.13 18.32
CA SER A 192 2.24 9.35 19.09
C SER A 192 3.23 10.46 18.66
N ARG A 193 2.99 11.68 19.16
CA ARG A 193 3.91 12.80 18.96
C ARG A 193 5.27 12.57 19.64
N GLU A 194 5.29 11.88 20.79
CA GLU A 194 6.51 11.55 21.51
C GLU A 194 7.34 10.56 20.71
N LYS A 195 6.70 9.60 20.04
CA LYS A 195 7.35 8.67 19.12
C LYS A 195 7.84 9.37 17.85
N ALA A 196 7.07 10.31 17.29
CA ALA A 196 7.54 11.13 16.15
C ALA A 196 8.82 11.92 16.50
N LEU A 197 8.88 12.51 17.70
CA LEU A 197 10.09 13.16 18.19
C LEU A 197 11.22 12.19 18.47
N ALA A 198 10.91 11.02 19.03
CA ALA A 198 11.89 9.97 19.27
C ALA A 198 12.49 9.44 17.97
N ASN A 199 11.68 9.21 16.94
CA ASN A 199 12.13 8.80 15.60
C ASN A 199 13.05 9.86 14.99
N LEU A 200 12.67 11.14 15.03
CA LEU A 200 13.51 12.25 14.59
C LEU A 200 14.87 12.25 15.28
N ASN A 201 14.88 12.13 16.60
CA ASN A 201 16.10 12.17 17.40
C ASN A 201 16.96 10.91 17.17
N ALA A 202 16.36 9.74 17.05
CA ALA A 202 17.06 8.48 16.85
C ALA A 202 17.76 8.45 15.48
N GLU A 203 17.06 8.81 14.40
CA GLU A 203 17.67 8.87 13.07
C GLU A 203 18.75 9.96 13.00
N ASN A 204 18.49 11.15 13.57
CA ASN A 204 19.49 12.20 13.62
C ASN A 204 20.73 11.80 14.43
N TYR A 205 20.57 11.15 15.60
CA TYR A 205 21.67 10.70 16.44
C TYR A 205 22.46 9.55 15.79
N ASN A 206 21.76 8.56 15.24
CA ASN A 206 22.39 7.38 14.61
C ASN A 206 23.31 7.76 13.45
N TYR A 207 23.08 8.91 12.85
CA TYR A 207 23.85 9.38 11.69
C TYR A 207 24.75 10.60 12.00
N GLY A 208 24.96 10.93 13.28
CA GLY A 208 25.97 11.89 13.72
C GLY A 208 25.58 13.36 13.67
N GLY A 209 24.28 13.66 13.71
CA GLY A 209 23.77 15.03 13.62
C GLY A 209 23.72 15.48 12.16
N LEU A 210 22.63 15.11 11.47
CA LEU A 210 22.50 15.31 10.04
C LEU A 210 22.18 16.79 9.72
N ASP A 211 23.04 17.41 8.91
CA ASP A 211 22.66 18.50 8.05
C ASP A 211 22.00 17.94 6.74
N PHE A 212 21.49 18.83 5.93
CA PHE A 212 20.83 18.46 4.67
C PHE A 212 21.70 17.58 3.77
N TYR A 213 22.97 17.93 3.60
CA TYR A 213 23.86 17.20 2.67
C TYR A 213 24.26 15.84 3.20
N SER A 214 24.49 15.73 4.51
CA SER A 214 24.79 14.46 5.16
C SER A 214 23.61 13.49 5.07
N MET A 215 22.38 13.97 5.32
CA MET A 215 21.16 13.15 5.16
C MET A 215 20.96 12.75 3.69
N MET A 216 21.13 13.68 2.76
CA MET A 216 20.98 13.42 1.32
C MET A 216 21.97 12.33 0.85
N GLN A 217 23.25 12.43 1.26
CA GLN A 217 24.24 11.42 0.92
C GLN A 217 23.89 10.07 1.52
N PHE A 218 23.48 10.05 2.78
CA PHE A 218 23.09 8.81 3.45
C PHE A 218 21.86 8.17 2.77
N ALA A 219 20.86 8.96 2.43
CA ALA A 219 19.69 8.48 1.65
C ALA A 219 20.12 7.93 0.27
N ALA A 220 21.11 8.59 -0.39
CA ALA A 220 21.67 8.09 -1.64
C ALA A 220 22.32 6.72 -1.47
N ASP A 221 23.12 6.54 -0.42
CA ASP A 221 23.81 5.28 -0.13
C ASP A 221 22.80 4.14 0.14
N LEU A 222 21.72 4.40 0.92
CA LEU A 222 20.66 3.43 1.18
C LEU A 222 19.91 3.04 -0.12
N TRP A 223 19.61 4.00 -0.98
CA TRP A 223 18.98 3.70 -2.27
C TRP A 223 19.93 2.98 -3.23
N CYS A 224 21.22 3.32 -3.24
CA CYS A 224 22.23 2.58 -3.98
C CYS A 224 22.31 1.13 -3.53
N GLU A 225 22.40 0.86 -2.23
CA GLU A 225 22.39 -0.50 -1.67
C GLU A 225 21.13 -1.25 -2.09
N ARG A 226 19.97 -0.61 -1.98
CA ARG A 226 18.68 -1.22 -2.34
C ARG A 226 18.57 -1.56 -3.81
N LEU A 227 18.98 -0.67 -4.70
CA LEU A 227 18.84 -0.86 -6.15
C LEU A 227 19.91 -1.80 -6.72
N HIS A 228 21.12 -1.86 -6.12
CA HIS A 228 22.18 -2.80 -6.52
C HIS A 228 22.03 -4.22 -5.93
N THR A 229 20.86 -4.56 -5.36
CA THR A 229 20.54 -5.97 -5.08
C THR A 229 20.43 -6.80 -6.37
N ILE A 230 20.21 -6.14 -7.51
CA ILE A 230 20.28 -6.73 -8.85
C ILE A 230 21.09 -5.79 -9.75
N ASP A 231 22.23 -6.25 -10.25
CA ASP A 231 23.01 -5.51 -11.24
C ASP A 231 22.58 -5.90 -12.64
N VAL A 232 22.29 -4.90 -13.47
CA VAL A 232 21.84 -5.08 -14.85
C VAL A 232 22.77 -4.35 -15.82
N GLU A 233 23.31 -5.09 -16.77
CA GLU A 233 24.05 -4.53 -17.89
C GLU A 233 23.26 -4.69 -19.20
N HIS A 234 23.12 -3.62 -19.96
CA HIS A 234 22.51 -3.64 -21.29
C HIS A 234 23.08 -2.52 -22.15
N ARG A 235 23.26 -2.80 -23.46
CA ARG A 235 23.77 -1.83 -24.44
C ARG A 235 22.88 -0.59 -24.64
N ASP A 236 21.58 -0.72 -24.36
CA ASP A 236 20.60 0.36 -24.42
C ASP A 236 20.35 0.88 -23.01
N GLN A 237 20.85 2.07 -22.72
CA GLN A 237 20.73 2.72 -21.40
C GLN A 237 19.26 3.00 -21.02
N ALA A 238 18.37 3.22 -21.98
CA ALA A 238 16.95 3.42 -21.69
C ALA A 238 16.32 2.19 -21.02
N LYS A 239 16.76 0.97 -21.40
CA LYS A 239 16.33 -0.28 -20.78
C LYS A 239 16.86 -0.45 -19.37
N VAL A 240 18.12 -0.06 -19.12
CA VAL A 240 18.71 -0.05 -17.77
C VAL A 240 17.92 0.91 -16.87
N ASN A 241 17.65 2.13 -17.36
CA ASN A 241 16.86 3.12 -16.61
C ASN A 241 15.42 2.64 -16.34
N GLN A 242 14.81 1.96 -17.32
CA GLN A 242 13.47 1.36 -17.15
C GLN A 242 13.46 0.29 -16.06
N PHE A 243 14.50 -0.57 -16.03
CA PHE A 243 14.64 -1.62 -15.03
C PHE A 243 14.77 -1.04 -13.62
N TYR A 244 15.73 -0.14 -13.41
CA TYR A 244 15.93 0.46 -12.09
C TYR A 244 14.76 1.34 -11.65
N GLY A 245 14.10 2.03 -12.59
CA GLY A 245 12.87 2.76 -12.31
C GLY A 245 11.70 1.84 -11.90
N ALA A 246 11.64 0.62 -12.43
CA ALA A 246 10.66 -0.39 -12.00
C ALA A 246 11.02 -0.95 -10.61
N LEU A 247 12.28 -1.29 -10.38
CA LEU A 247 12.76 -1.78 -9.07
C LEU A 247 12.57 -0.75 -7.95
N TYR A 248 12.78 0.54 -8.25
CA TYR A 248 12.46 1.65 -7.35
C TYR A 248 10.97 1.65 -6.97
N ARG A 249 10.07 1.56 -7.97
CA ARG A 249 8.62 1.54 -7.71
C ARG A 249 8.15 0.32 -6.93
N CYS A 250 8.77 -0.84 -7.12
CA CYS A 250 8.50 -2.02 -6.28
C CYS A 250 8.84 -1.80 -4.79
N SER A 251 9.63 -0.77 -4.43
CA SER A 251 10.00 -0.51 -3.03
C SER A 251 8.97 0.33 -2.26
N PHE A 252 7.83 0.69 -2.83
CA PHE A 252 6.84 1.52 -2.17
C PHE A 252 5.81 0.76 -1.33
N LEU A 253 5.60 -0.52 -1.57
CA LEU A 253 4.63 -1.36 -0.86
C LEU A 253 5.27 -2.69 -0.44
N PRO A 254 4.81 -3.29 0.68
CA PRO A 254 3.99 -2.70 1.74
C PRO A 254 4.76 -1.64 2.53
N HIS A 255 4.02 -0.77 3.27
CA HIS A 255 4.65 0.24 4.13
C HIS A 255 5.13 -0.36 5.45
N GLU A 256 6.35 -0.01 5.86
CA GLU A 256 6.78 -0.20 7.24
C GLU A 256 6.13 0.88 8.11
N VAL A 257 5.40 0.46 9.17
CA VAL A 257 4.58 1.34 9.99
C VAL A 257 5.03 1.38 11.46
N SER A 258 6.14 0.72 11.77
CA SER A 258 6.74 0.67 13.11
C SER A 258 7.61 1.88 13.39
N ASP A 259 7.72 2.29 14.66
CA ASP A 259 8.66 3.31 15.11
C ASP A 259 10.07 2.74 15.29
N VAL A 260 11.08 3.61 15.27
CA VAL A 260 12.48 3.23 15.46
C VAL A 260 12.65 2.49 16.79
N GLY A 261 13.23 1.28 16.72
CA GLY A 261 13.50 0.42 17.86
C GLY A 261 12.35 -0.47 18.31
N ASP A 262 11.16 -0.32 17.72
CA ASP A 262 10.03 -1.23 17.95
C ASP A 262 10.13 -2.48 17.05
N GLU A 263 9.28 -3.48 17.27
CA GLU A 263 9.15 -4.63 16.38
C GLU A 263 8.70 -4.16 14.99
N ILE A 264 9.41 -4.59 13.95
CA ILE A 264 9.12 -4.19 12.58
C ILE A 264 7.76 -4.73 12.16
N ARG A 265 6.89 -3.85 11.69
CA ARG A 265 5.56 -4.16 11.17
C ARG A 265 5.31 -3.47 9.85
N TYR A 266 4.62 -4.19 8.98
CA TYR A 266 4.15 -3.72 7.69
C TYR A 266 2.64 -3.67 7.64
N ASP A 267 2.10 -2.71 6.91
CA ASP A 267 0.69 -2.59 6.53
C ASP A 267 0.59 -2.17 5.05
N ASP A 268 -0.62 -1.91 4.58
CA ASP A 268 -0.89 -1.49 3.20
C ASP A 268 -0.43 -2.51 2.16
N PHE A 269 -0.71 -3.78 2.42
CA PHE A 269 -0.52 -4.82 1.43
C PHE A 269 -1.63 -4.72 0.38
N SER A 270 -1.36 -4.15 -0.76
CA SER A 270 -2.20 -4.26 -1.96
C SER A 270 -2.13 -5.71 -2.46
N MET A 271 -2.67 -6.64 -1.66
CA MET A 271 -2.34 -8.06 -1.71
C MET A 271 -2.69 -8.69 -3.07
N TRP A 272 -3.83 -8.32 -3.64
CA TRP A 272 -4.27 -8.81 -4.95
C TRP A 272 -3.30 -8.46 -6.09
N ASP A 273 -2.56 -7.36 -5.93
CA ASP A 273 -1.56 -6.88 -6.89
C ASP A 273 -0.17 -7.49 -6.62
N ILE A 274 0.35 -7.29 -5.40
CA ILE A 274 1.76 -7.54 -5.09
C ILE A 274 2.12 -9.02 -4.90
N TYR A 275 1.16 -9.89 -4.56
CA TYR A 275 1.46 -11.32 -4.40
C TYR A 275 1.88 -11.98 -5.72
N ARG A 276 1.48 -11.43 -6.86
CA ARG A 276 1.70 -12.03 -8.19
C ARG A 276 3.17 -12.07 -8.59
N ALA A 277 3.93 -11.01 -8.29
CA ALA A 277 5.32 -10.92 -8.68
C ALA A 277 6.22 -10.21 -7.64
N GLU A 278 5.74 -9.16 -6.99
CA GLU A 278 6.54 -8.32 -6.11
C GLU A 278 6.94 -9.03 -4.81
N LEU A 279 6.00 -9.62 -4.07
CA LEU A 279 6.33 -10.43 -2.89
C LEU A 279 7.21 -11.63 -3.23
N PRO A 280 6.97 -12.41 -4.33
CA PRO A 280 7.90 -13.42 -4.81
C PRO A 280 9.31 -12.89 -5.12
N LEU A 281 9.43 -11.68 -5.70
CA LEU A 281 10.72 -11.03 -5.93
C LEU A 281 11.43 -10.75 -4.61
N TYR A 282 10.73 -10.24 -3.60
CA TYR A 282 11.31 -9.96 -2.29
C TYR A 282 11.86 -11.20 -1.59
N THR A 283 11.28 -12.38 -1.80
CA THR A 283 11.84 -13.62 -1.24
C THR A 283 13.24 -13.92 -1.79
N LEU A 284 13.58 -13.42 -2.97
CA LEU A 284 14.87 -13.60 -3.63
C LEU A 284 15.89 -12.51 -3.25
N ILE A 285 15.45 -11.24 -3.29
CA ILE A 285 16.39 -10.10 -3.17
C ILE A 285 16.47 -9.54 -1.75
N THR A 286 15.46 -9.73 -0.91
CA THR A 286 15.42 -9.28 0.49
C THR A 286 14.76 -10.31 1.41
N PRO A 287 15.33 -11.52 1.54
CA PRO A 287 14.69 -12.64 2.25
C PRO A 287 14.37 -12.33 3.73
N LYS A 288 15.23 -11.57 4.43
CA LYS A 288 14.98 -11.16 5.81
C LYS A 288 13.72 -10.28 5.90
N ARG A 289 13.65 -9.22 5.10
CA ARG A 289 12.49 -8.29 5.05
C ARG A 289 11.22 -9.00 4.60
N SER A 290 11.33 -9.94 3.66
CA SER A 290 10.20 -10.79 3.26
C SER A 290 9.61 -11.54 4.46
N GLY A 291 10.44 -12.12 5.33
CA GLY A 291 9.95 -12.78 6.54
C GLY A 291 9.32 -11.83 7.56
N GLU A 292 9.81 -10.60 7.70
CA GLU A 292 9.23 -9.55 8.54
C GLU A 292 7.83 -9.14 8.02
N MET A 293 7.66 -9.04 6.70
CA MET A 293 6.37 -8.83 6.05
C MET A 293 5.40 -9.99 6.34
N MET A 294 5.87 -11.24 6.21
CA MET A 294 5.07 -12.43 6.53
C MET A 294 4.70 -12.48 8.02
N GLN A 295 5.61 -12.12 8.91
CA GLN A 295 5.33 -12.01 10.35
C GLN A 295 4.26 -10.96 10.64
N SER A 296 4.21 -9.86 9.90
CA SER A 296 3.17 -8.84 10.04
C SER A 296 1.79 -9.38 9.69
N LEU A 297 1.65 -10.18 8.64
CA LEU A 297 0.40 -10.88 8.30
C LEU A 297 0.00 -11.89 9.38
N VAL A 298 0.97 -12.61 9.95
CA VAL A 298 0.73 -13.50 11.10
C VAL A 298 0.25 -12.72 12.33
N GLY A 299 0.84 -11.57 12.61
CA GLY A 299 0.41 -10.67 13.69
C GLY A 299 -1.04 -10.18 13.50
N MET A 300 -1.45 -9.87 12.27
CA MET A 300 -2.85 -9.52 11.96
C MET A 300 -3.80 -10.69 12.29
N TYR A 301 -3.44 -11.92 11.89
CA TYR A 301 -4.21 -13.11 12.26
C TYR A 301 -4.30 -13.30 13.78
N GLN A 302 -3.18 -13.22 14.50
CA GLN A 302 -3.13 -13.40 15.95
C GLN A 302 -4.00 -12.38 16.69
N ASN A 303 -4.04 -11.14 16.21
CA ASN A 303 -4.78 -10.05 16.84
C ASN A 303 -6.29 -10.09 16.54
N ARG A 304 -6.69 -10.61 15.37
CA ARG A 304 -8.07 -10.49 14.89
C ARG A 304 -8.71 -11.80 14.41
N GLY A 305 -7.99 -12.92 14.49
CA GLY A 305 -8.48 -14.28 14.20
C GLY A 305 -8.57 -14.67 12.73
N TRP A 306 -8.21 -13.80 11.79
CA TRP A 306 -8.27 -14.02 10.35
C TRP A 306 -7.05 -13.48 9.65
N LEU A 307 -6.61 -14.11 8.55
CA LEU A 307 -5.68 -13.47 7.62
C LEU A 307 -6.43 -12.45 6.75
N PRO A 308 -5.83 -11.28 6.48
CA PRO A 308 -6.48 -10.24 5.69
C PRO A 308 -6.46 -10.56 4.19
N ALA A 309 -7.56 -10.25 3.49
CA ALA A 309 -7.57 -10.28 2.03
C ALA A 309 -6.84 -9.09 1.41
N PHE A 310 -7.04 -7.89 1.98
CA PHE A 310 -6.43 -6.65 1.53
C PHE A 310 -6.28 -5.67 2.71
N PRO A 311 -5.21 -5.82 3.53
CA PRO A 311 -5.02 -4.99 4.71
C PRO A 311 -4.54 -3.59 4.34
N CYS A 312 -5.23 -2.58 4.84
CA CYS A 312 -4.88 -1.18 4.76
C CYS A 312 -5.41 -0.43 5.97
N TRP A 313 -4.75 0.64 6.36
CA TRP A 313 -5.16 1.50 7.48
C TRP A 313 -5.42 0.73 8.77
N ASN A 314 -4.57 -0.23 9.09
CA ASN A 314 -4.75 -1.12 10.24
C ASN A 314 -6.14 -1.82 10.24
N SER A 315 -6.66 -2.14 9.06
CA SER A 315 -8.00 -2.70 8.88
C SER A 315 -8.02 -3.79 7.81
N TYR A 316 -9.04 -4.65 7.87
CA TYR A 316 -9.21 -5.75 6.93
C TYR A 316 -9.80 -5.33 5.61
N THR A 317 -10.21 -4.22 5.36
CA THR A 317 -10.98 -3.74 4.21
C THR A 317 -11.68 -4.88 3.41
N ALA A 318 -12.83 -4.69 2.89
CA ALA A 318 -13.45 -5.68 2.00
C ALA A 318 -13.07 -5.45 0.52
N ALA A 319 -11.97 -4.76 0.29
CA ALA A 319 -11.47 -4.46 -1.05
C ALA A 319 -10.90 -5.70 -1.73
N MET A 320 -11.09 -5.78 -3.03
CA MET A 320 -10.58 -6.83 -3.92
C MET A 320 -11.08 -8.25 -3.56
N ILE A 321 -10.49 -9.25 -4.20
CA ILE A 321 -10.86 -10.66 -4.06
C ILE A 321 -9.65 -11.53 -3.77
N GLY A 322 -9.87 -12.81 -3.49
CA GLY A 322 -8.83 -13.80 -3.20
C GLY A 322 -8.48 -13.87 -1.71
N ASP A 323 -7.52 -14.73 -1.41
CA ASP A 323 -6.93 -14.96 -0.08
C ASP A 323 -5.40 -15.02 -0.22
N HIS A 324 -4.85 -14.02 -0.86
CA HIS A 324 -3.46 -14.03 -1.32
C HIS A 324 -2.43 -13.85 -0.20
N ALA A 325 -2.85 -13.46 1.00
CA ALA A 325 -2.01 -13.58 2.19
C ALA A 325 -1.57 -15.04 2.40
N SER A 326 -2.48 -15.99 2.17
CA SER A 326 -2.18 -17.43 2.19
C SER A 326 -1.16 -17.81 1.11
N ALA A 327 -1.31 -17.31 -0.11
CA ALA A 327 -0.36 -17.54 -1.20
C ALA A 327 1.04 -17.00 -0.88
N ALA A 328 1.13 -15.77 -0.37
CA ALA A 328 2.40 -15.13 -0.01
C ALA A 328 3.12 -15.87 1.13
N LEU A 329 2.41 -16.27 2.18
CA LEU A 329 2.95 -17.03 3.31
C LEU A 329 3.47 -18.41 2.86
N ALA A 330 2.72 -19.11 2.00
CA ALA A 330 3.13 -20.40 1.46
C ALA A 330 4.37 -20.27 0.56
N ASP A 331 4.39 -19.30 -0.35
CA ASP A 331 5.53 -19.04 -1.25
C ASP A 331 6.81 -18.73 -0.45
N ALA A 332 6.73 -17.85 0.53
CA ALA A 332 7.86 -17.53 1.40
C ALA A 332 8.38 -18.77 2.15
N TYR A 333 7.48 -19.58 2.72
CA TYR A 333 7.88 -20.76 3.48
C TYR A 333 8.53 -21.83 2.61
N VAL A 334 7.95 -22.17 1.46
CA VAL A 334 8.52 -23.20 0.57
C VAL A 334 9.85 -22.78 -0.05
N LYS A 335 10.09 -21.49 -0.21
CA LYS A 335 11.37 -20.91 -0.65
C LYS A 335 12.43 -20.83 0.46
N GLY A 336 12.11 -21.22 1.68
CA GLY A 336 13.07 -21.29 2.77
C GLY A 336 13.10 -20.10 3.72
N ILE A 337 12.20 -19.13 3.61
CA ILE A 337 12.06 -18.05 4.58
C ILE A 337 11.54 -18.63 5.90
N ARG A 338 12.21 -18.33 7.02
CA ARG A 338 11.93 -18.95 8.33
C ARG A 338 11.81 -17.97 9.48
N ASN A 339 12.01 -16.68 9.27
CA ASN A 339 11.90 -15.64 10.30
C ASN A 339 10.45 -15.12 10.45
N PHE A 340 9.49 -16.04 10.44
CA PHE A 340 8.10 -15.81 10.83
C PHE A 340 7.49 -17.08 11.43
N ASP A 341 6.41 -16.97 12.21
CA ASP A 341 5.74 -18.12 12.83
C ASP A 341 4.90 -18.89 11.79
N ALA A 342 5.53 -19.87 11.16
CA ALA A 342 4.91 -20.69 10.13
C ALA A 342 3.70 -21.51 10.61
N ARG A 343 3.66 -21.90 11.91
CA ARG A 343 2.53 -22.64 12.46
C ARG A 343 1.31 -21.74 12.63
N LYS A 344 1.53 -20.54 13.16
CA LYS A 344 0.46 -19.53 13.28
C LYS A 344 -0.01 -19.06 11.91
N ALA A 345 0.91 -18.90 10.96
CA ALA A 345 0.57 -18.64 9.57
C ALA A 345 -0.39 -19.70 9.03
N TYR A 346 -0.05 -20.97 9.18
CA TYR A 346 -0.88 -22.08 8.71
C TYR A 346 -2.25 -22.16 9.41
N GLU A 347 -2.30 -21.89 10.72
CA GLU A 347 -3.59 -21.79 11.45
C GLU A 347 -4.52 -20.74 10.80
N GLY A 348 -3.98 -19.55 10.48
CA GLY A 348 -4.72 -18.48 9.81
C GLY A 348 -5.13 -18.84 8.38
N MET A 349 -4.24 -19.44 7.59
CA MET A 349 -4.52 -19.92 6.24
C MET A 349 -5.66 -20.97 6.25
N ARG A 350 -5.59 -21.91 7.19
CA ARG A 350 -6.61 -22.93 7.40
C ARG A 350 -7.94 -22.32 7.81
N MET A 351 -7.92 -21.34 8.71
CA MET A 351 -9.12 -20.62 9.13
C MET A 351 -9.83 -20.00 7.92
N ASN A 352 -9.11 -19.26 7.09
CA ASN A 352 -9.65 -18.65 5.88
C ASN A 352 -10.17 -19.69 4.87
N ALA A 353 -9.48 -20.83 4.72
CA ALA A 353 -9.82 -21.87 3.72
C ALA A 353 -11.05 -22.72 4.09
N PHE A 354 -11.39 -22.85 5.38
CA PHE A 354 -12.42 -23.77 5.84
C PHE A 354 -13.54 -23.14 6.65
N SER A 355 -13.44 -21.88 7.05
CA SER A 355 -14.38 -21.26 7.99
C SER A 355 -14.98 -19.96 7.45
N THR A 356 -16.12 -19.60 8.02
CA THR A 356 -16.80 -18.31 7.81
C THR A 356 -16.93 -17.60 9.15
N PRO A 357 -16.77 -16.27 9.25
CA PRO A 357 -17.02 -15.54 10.48
C PRO A 357 -18.45 -15.76 11.01
N TYR A 358 -18.57 -16.04 12.32
CA TYR A 358 -19.88 -16.18 12.96
C TYR A 358 -20.60 -14.84 13.14
N ILE A 359 -19.83 -13.78 13.32
CA ILE A 359 -20.35 -12.44 13.52
C ILE A 359 -20.48 -11.79 12.16
N TYR A 360 -21.71 -11.44 11.76
CA TYR A 360 -21.98 -10.85 10.46
C TYR A 360 -21.18 -9.57 10.21
N LYS A 361 -20.99 -8.72 11.23
CA LYS A 361 -20.14 -7.53 11.13
C LYS A 361 -18.69 -7.88 10.74
N GLU A 362 -18.14 -8.96 11.25
CA GLU A 362 -16.78 -9.41 10.86
C GLU A 362 -16.72 -9.82 9.40
N TYR A 363 -17.76 -10.48 8.91
CA TYR A 363 -17.90 -10.81 7.50
C TYR A 363 -17.99 -9.54 6.64
N GLN A 364 -18.77 -8.55 7.06
CA GLN A 364 -18.86 -7.24 6.41
C GLN A 364 -17.51 -6.53 6.37
N GLU A 365 -16.73 -6.60 7.45
CA GLU A 365 -15.39 -6.02 7.55
C GLU A 365 -14.34 -6.68 6.64
N GLY A 366 -14.68 -7.75 5.91
CA GLY A 366 -13.76 -8.41 4.99
C GLY A 366 -12.93 -9.53 5.61
N LYS A 367 -13.33 -10.06 6.76
CA LYS A 367 -12.69 -11.23 7.37
C LYS A 367 -13.15 -12.51 6.69
N GLY A 368 -12.23 -13.46 6.51
CA GLY A 368 -12.47 -14.72 5.82
C GLY A 368 -12.70 -14.58 4.30
N ARG A 369 -12.81 -15.71 3.64
CA ARG A 369 -13.11 -15.77 2.19
C ARG A 369 -14.60 -15.53 1.94
N ARG A 370 -14.91 -14.57 1.08
CA ARG A 370 -16.30 -14.29 0.69
C ARG A 370 -16.90 -15.44 -0.11
N ALA A 371 -18.16 -15.79 0.16
CA ALA A 371 -18.90 -16.89 -0.48
C ALA A 371 -18.21 -18.27 -0.38
N ILE A 372 -17.40 -18.49 0.67
CA ILE A 372 -16.62 -19.73 0.84
C ILE A 372 -17.53 -20.97 0.96
N GLN A 373 -18.74 -20.85 1.55
CA GLN A 373 -19.65 -21.99 1.67
C GLN A 373 -20.15 -22.47 0.32
N SER A 374 -20.54 -21.56 -0.57
CA SER A 374 -20.93 -21.91 -1.94
C SER A 374 -19.78 -22.54 -2.71
N TYR A 375 -18.57 -21.98 -2.55
CA TYR A 375 -17.37 -22.54 -3.16
C TYR A 375 -17.06 -23.97 -2.68
N ILE A 376 -17.18 -24.25 -1.39
CA ILE A 376 -16.98 -25.59 -0.83
C ILE A 376 -18.05 -26.56 -1.29
N ASN A 377 -19.32 -26.16 -1.23
CA ASN A 377 -20.46 -27.04 -1.49
C ASN A 377 -20.64 -27.36 -2.97
N ASN A 378 -20.46 -26.36 -3.86
CA ASN A 378 -20.72 -26.52 -5.29
C ASN A 378 -19.43 -26.77 -6.10
N GLY A 379 -18.26 -26.52 -5.52
CA GLY A 379 -16.98 -26.46 -6.23
C GLY A 379 -16.81 -25.20 -7.08
N TYR A 380 -17.68 -24.21 -6.95
CA TYR A 380 -17.62 -22.87 -7.55
C TYR A 380 -18.59 -21.95 -6.84
N ILE A 381 -18.50 -20.66 -7.08
CA ILE A 381 -19.45 -19.65 -6.60
C ILE A 381 -20.49 -19.41 -7.69
N PRO A 382 -21.78 -19.76 -7.47
CA PRO A 382 -22.86 -19.52 -8.43
C PRO A 382 -23.12 -18.03 -8.68
N LEU A 383 -23.65 -17.69 -9.87
CA LEU A 383 -24.01 -16.31 -10.22
C LEU A 383 -25.07 -15.70 -9.29
N GLU A 384 -25.90 -16.53 -8.68
CA GLU A 384 -26.91 -16.14 -7.70
C GLU A 384 -26.31 -15.74 -6.33
N ASP A 385 -25.10 -16.19 -6.02
CA ASP A 385 -24.43 -15.86 -4.75
C ASP A 385 -23.68 -14.54 -4.90
N MET A 386 -24.38 -13.47 -4.65
CA MET A 386 -23.82 -12.13 -4.54
C MET A 386 -23.33 -11.89 -3.11
N VAL A 387 -22.12 -11.39 -2.97
CA VAL A 387 -21.57 -10.99 -1.67
C VAL A 387 -22.02 -9.57 -1.37
N GLU A 388 -23.21 -9.43 -0.78
CA GLU A 388 -23.71 -8.14 -0.33
C GLU A 388 -22.68 -7.47 0.61
N GLU A 389 -22.66 -6.15 0.60
CA GLU A 389 -21.81 -5.32 1.48
C GLU A 389 -20.29 -5.47 1.28
N ALA A 390 -19.84 -6.20 0.28
CA ALA A 390 -18.47 -6.12 -0.19
C ALA A 390 -18.34 -5.02 -1.26
N TYR A 391 -17.18 -4.41 -1.35
CA TYR A 391 -16.88 -3.47 -2.45
C TYR A 391 -17.01 -4.16 -3.82
N HIS A 392 -16.58 -5.41 -3.90
CA HIS A 392 -16.77 -6.32 -5.02
C HIS A 392 -17.90 -7.31 -4.69
N THR A 393 -19.12 -7.04 -5.11
CA THR A 393 -20.32 -7.81 -4.75
C THR A 393 -20.54 -9.06 -5.57
N ASN A 394 -20.20 -9.01 -6.84
CA ASN A 394 -20.36 -10.11 -7.80
C ASN A 394 -19.02 -10.88 -7.94
N GLU A 395 -18.52 -10.99 -9.16
CA GLU A 395 -17.19 -11.54 -9.50
C GLU A 395 -17.02 -13.04 -9.13
N GLN A 396 -18.09 -13.80 -9.21
CA GLN A 396 -18.16 -15.20 -8.77
C GLN A 396 -17.13 -16.08 -9.47
N THR A 397 -16.95 -15.88 -10.78
CA THR A 397 -15.98 -16.64 -11.58
C THR A 397 -14.55 -16.32 -11.19
N SER A 398 -14.21 -15.04 -11.05
CA SER A 398 -12.88 -14.62 -10.60
C SER A 398 -12.56 -15.14 -9.21
N ARG A 399 -13.51 -15.03 -8.25
CA ARG A 399 -13.33 -15.57 -6.88
C ARG A 399 -13.09 -17.07 -6.89
N THR A 400 -13.79 -17.81 -7.73
CA THR A 400 -13.60 -19.26 -7.87
C THR A 400 -12.19 -19.60 -8.36
N LEU A 401 -11.69 -18.87 -9.37
CA LEU A 401 -10.34 -19.04 -9.90
C LEU A 401 -9.28 -18.70 -8.86
N GLU A 402 -9.41 -17.56 -8.18
CA GLU A 402 -8.48 -17.12 -7.15
C GLU A 402 -8.44 -18.11 -5.97
N TYR A 403 -9.59 -18.55 -5.46
CA TYR A 403 -9.65 -19.52 -4.36
C TYR A 403 -9.10 -20.90 -4.73
N ALA A 404 -9.23 -21.32 -5.98
CA ALA A 404 -8.62 -22.55 -6.45
C ALA A 404 -7.08 -22.48 -6.40
N TYR A 405 -6.50 -21.33 -6.75
CA TYR A 405 -5.07 -21.08 -6.58
C TYR A 405 -4.67 -20.95 -5.12
N ASP A 406 -5.43 -20.21 -4.31
CA ASP A 406 -5.16 -20.07 -2.88
C ASP A 406 -5.18 -21.42 -2.16
N ASP A 407 -6.12 -22.31 -2.51
CA ASP A 407 -6.18 -23.68 -1.97
C ASP A 407 -4.95 -24.49 -2.36
N PHE A 408 -4.46 -24.36 -3.59
CA PHE A 408 -3.19 -24.96 -3.98
C PHE A 408 -2.04 -24.47 -3.11
N ALA A 409 -1.95 -23.16 -2.87
CA ALA A 409 -0.90 -22.57 -2.06
C ALA A 409 -0.96 -23.07 -0.60
N VAL A 410 -2.16 -23.09 0.01
CA VAL A 410 -2.35 -23.65 1.37
C VAL A 410 -1.96 -25.14 1.41
N ALA A 411 -2.27 -25.91 0.37
CA ALA A 411 -1.88 -27.31 0.26
C ALA A 411 -0.35 -27.48 0.25
N GLN A 412 0.39 -26.62 -0.50
CA GLN A 412 1.85 -26.67 -0.50
C GLN A 412 2.44 -26.39 0.89
N MET A 413 1.86 -25.43 1.62
CA MET A 413 2.25 -25.15 3.01
C MET A 413 1.97 -26.36 3.92
N ALA A 414 0.78 -26.97 3.82
CA ALA A 414 0.41 -28.17 4.58
C ALA A 414 1.42 -29.31 4.32
N LYS A 415 1.78 -29.55 3.07
CA LYS A 415 2.77 -30.57 2.67
C LYS A 415 4.15 -30.27 3.29
N ALA A 416 4.63 -29.03 3.18
CA ALA A 416 5.94 -28.66 3.70
C ALA A 416 6.01 -28.77 5.23
N LEU A 417 4.93 -28.43 5.94
CA LEU A 417 4.82 -28.62 7.38
C LEU A 417 4.71 -30.10 7.76
N MET A 418 3.97 -30.91 7.00
CA MET A 418 3.85 -32.35 7.19
C MET A 418 5.21 -33.04 7.09
N ASP A 419 6.02 -32.68 6.09
CA ASP A 419 7.33 -33.27 5.85
C ASP A 419 8.31 -33.02 7.01
N SER A 420 8.17 -31.91 7.72
CA SER A 420 8.97 -31.53 8.89
C SER A 420 8.35 -31.91 10.23
N CYS A 421 7.09 -32.40 10.27
CA CYS A 421 6.35 -32.68 11.49
C CYS A 421 6.70 -34.05 12.08
N ARG A 422 7.06 -34.07 13.37
CA ARG A 422 7.33 -35.31 14.11
C ARG A 422 6.11 -35.87 14.86
N ASP A 423 5.13 -35.03 15.14
CA ASP A 423 3.88 -35.45 15.79
C ASP A 423 2.97 -36.13 14.79
N ALA A 424 2.63 -37.41 15.05
CA ALA A 424 1.85 -38.24 14.12
C ALA A 424 0.42 -37.71 13.94
N SER A 425 -0.23 -37.23 15.00
CA SER A 425 -1.59 -36.70 14.94
C SER A 425 -1.65 -35.40 14.13
N GLN A 426 -0.69 -34.49 14.36
CA GLN A 426 -0.60 -33.26 13.62
C GLN A 426 -0.22 -33.50 12.15
N ARG A 427 0.66 -34.47 11.89
CA ARG A 427 1.02 -34.89 10.54
C ARG A 427 -0.18 -35.43 9.76
N GLN A 428 -1.04 -36.22 10.42
CA GLN A 428 -2.28 -36.70 9.82
C GLN A 428 -3.22 -35.55 9.43
N LYS A 429 -3.40 -34.54 10.29
CA LYS A 429 -4.21 -33.35 9.98
C LYS A 429 -3.67 -32.59 8.76
N TYR A 430 -2.37 -32.40 8.67
CA TYR A 430 -1.76 -31.79 7.48
C TYR A 430 -2.03 -32.63 6.22
N GLN A 431 -2.00 -33.95 6.31
CA GLN A 431 -2.29 -34.83 5.18
C GLN A 431 -3.75 -34.74 4.74
N GLU A 432 -4.68 -34.69 5.69
CA GLU A 432 -6.12 -34.54 5.42
C GLU A 432 -6.40 -33.18 4.75
N ASP A 433 -5.89 -32.10 5.31
CA ASP A 433 -5.99 -30.76 4.73
C ASP A 433 -5.37 -30.71 3.32
N TYR A 434 -4.17 -31.28 3.13
CA TYR A 434 -3.51 -31.36 1.83
C TYR A 434 -4.38 -32.04 0.77
N ASN A 435 -4.94 -33.20 1.10
CA ASN A 435 -5.76 -33.97 0.16
C ASN A 435 -7.02 -33.19 -0.26
N GLU A 436 -7.69 -32.55 0.70
CA GLU A 436 -8.89 -31.76 0.41
C GLU A 436 -8.56 -30.50 -0.40
N LEU A 437 -7.52 -29.78 -0.03
CA LEU A 437 -7.13 -28.53 -0.69
C LEU A 437 -6.61 -28.76 -2.11
N ILE A 438 -5.85 -29.85 -2.35
CA ILE A 438 -5.44 -30.24 -3.71
C ILE A 438 -6.66 -30.62 -4.56
N ARG A 439 -7.65 -31.31 -3.98
CA ARG A 439 -8.91 -31.59 -4.68
C ARG A 439 -9.63 -30.28 -5.06
N ARG A 440 -9.71 -29.34 -4.13
CA ARG A 440 -10.37 -28.03 -4.34
C ARG A 440 -9.58 -27.13 -5.30
N SER A 441 -8.27 -27.29 -5.39
CA SER A 441 -7.45 -26.51 -6.32
C SER A 441 -7.81 -26.77 -7.79
N GLU A 442 -8.53 -27.85 -8.10
CA GLU A 442 -9.06 -28.14 -9.44
C GLU A 442 -10.46 -27.52 -9.68
N ASN A 443 -11.04 -26.81 -8.72
CA ASN A 443 -12.35 -26.16 -8.84
C ASN A 443 -12.41 -25.11 -9.97
N TRP A 444 -11.27 -24.61 -10.44
CA TRP A 444 -11.17 -23.74 -11.60
C TRP A 444 -11.87 -24.35 -12.85
N ARG A 445 -11.89 -25.69 -12.97
CA ARG A 445 -12.57 -26.41 -14.06
C ARG A 445 -14.06 -26.15 -14.10
N ASN A 446 -14.67 -25.84 -12.96
CA ASN A 446 -16.10 -25.60 -12.83
C ASN A 446 -16.55 -24.24 -13.39
N VAL A 447 -15.61 -23.34 -13.68
CA VAL A 447 -15.88 -22.01 -14.24
C VAL A 447 -15.18 -21.75 -15.58
N ILE A 448 -14.47 -22.73 -16.13
CA ILE A 448 -14.03 -22.74 -17.53
C ILE A 448 -15.06 -23.53 -18.34
N ASN A 449 -15.81 -22.85 -19.20
CA ASN A 449 -16.87 -23.46 -19.97
C ASN A 449 -16.26 -24.42 -21.01
N PRO A 450 -16.52 -25.74 -20.92
CA PRO A 450 -15.87 -26.73 -21.79
C PRO A 450 -16.31 -26.64 -23.25
N VAL A 451 -17.36 -25.89 -23.55
CA VAL A 451 -17.82 -25.66 -24.93
C VAL A 451 -17.06 -24.51 -25.58
N SER A 452 -16.88 -23.40 -24.88
CA SER A 452 -16.19 -22.22 -25.42
C SER A 452 -14.68 -22.18 -25.13
N GLY A 453 -14.23 -22.86 -24.06
CA GLY A 453 -12.86 -22.79 -23.55
C GLY A 453 -12.54 -21.54 -22.71
N TRP A 454 -13.54 -20.70 -22.47
CA TRP A 454 -13.37 -19.43 -21.75
C TRP A 454 -13.93 -19.50 -20.32
N ALA A 455 -13.40 -18.65 -19.43
CA ALA A 455 -14.00 -18.41 -18.14
C ALA A 455 -15.41 -17.85 -18.32
N ASP A 456 -16.40 -18.41 -17.64
CA ASP A 456 -17.81 -18.09 -17.84
C ASP A 456 -18.57 -18.16 -16.51
N GLY A 457 -19.64 -17.38 -16.41
CA GLY A 457 -20.54 -17.45 -15.27
C GLY A 457 -21.33 -18.77 -15.27
N ARG A 458 -21.55 -19.32 -14.05
CA ARG A 458 -22.30 -20.55 -13.87
C ARG A 458 -23.38 -20.39 -12.79
N TYR A 459 -24.60 -20.83 -13.11
CA TYR A 459 -25.74 -20.79 -12.21
C TYR A 459 -25.70 -21.95 -11.20
N GLU A 460 -26.41 -21.81 -10.07
CA GLU A 460 -26.49 -22.84 -9.02
C GLU A 460 -27.01 -24.20 -9.57
N ASN A 461 -27.91 -24.15 -10.53
CA ASN A 461 -28.44 -25.34 -11.22
C ASN A 461 -27.44 -25.99 -12.19
N GLY A 462 -26.19 -25.52 -12.25
CA GLY A 462 -25.10 -26.03 -13.08
C GLY A 462 -25.11 -25.53 -14.53
N LYS A 463 -26.08 -24.73 -14.96
CA LYS A 463 -26.12 -24.17 -16.33
C LYS A 463 -25.10 -23.05 -16.49
N TRP A 464 -24.54 -22.96 -17.68
CA TRP A 464 -23.62 -21.88 -18.06
C TRP A 464 -24.38 -20.65 -18.50
N LEU A 465 -23.85 -19.47 -18.20
CA LEU A 465 -24.34 -18.19 -18.73
C LEU A 465 -24.20 -18.14 -20.25
N ASN A 466 -23.19 -18.80 -20.79
CA ASN A 466 -22.80 -18.78 -22.20
C ASN A 466 -22.52 -17.36 -22.70
N ASN A 467 -21.69 -16.62 -21.94
CA ASN A 467 -21.27 -15.29 -22.30
C ASN A 467 -20.65 -15.24 -23.69
N LYS A 468 -21.07 -14.27 -24.52
CA LYS A 468 -20.54 -14.05 -25.88
C LYS A 468 -19.66 -12.81 -25.98
N ASP A 469 -19.63 -12.01 -24.95
CA ASP A 469 -18.80 -10.82 -24.87
C ASP A 469 -17.51 -11.16 -24.10
N LEU A 470 -16.46 -11.40 -24.83
CA LEU A 470 -15.18 -11.85 -24.25
C LEU A 470 -14.26 -10.68 -23.87
N VAL A 471 -14.48 -9.48 -24.41
CA VAL A 471 -13.50 -8.38 -24.39
C VAL A 471 -13.94 -7.18 -23.55
N HIS A 472 -15.21 -7.07 -23.20
CA HIS A 472 -15.70 -6.02 -22.31
C HIS A 472 -15.84 -6.53 -20.88
N ARG A 473 -15.83 -5.59 -19.94
CA ARG A 473 -15.98 -5.88 -18.51
C ARG A 473 -17.25 -6.67 -18.22
N GLN A 474 -17.13 -7.71 -17.41
CA GLN A 474 -18.23 -8.57 -17.00
C GLN A 474 -18.46 -8.47 -15.49
N SER A 475 -19.70 -8.56 -15.03
CA SER A 475 -20.02 -8.51 -13.59
C SER A 475 -19.49 -9.69 -12.79
N PHE A 476 -19.33 -10.85 -13.41
CA PHE A 476 -18.77 -12.07 -12.78
C PHE A 476 -17.24 -12.16 -12.86
N ILE A 477 -16.57 -11.15 -13.44
CA ILE A 477 -15.12 -11.00 -13.57
C ILE A 477 -14.67 -9.72 -12.86
N THR A 478 -13.67 -9.83 -12.01
CA THR A 478 -13.10 -8.69 -11.29
C THR A 478 -12.33 -7.79 -12.23
N GLU A 479 -12.75 -6.52 -12.31
CA GLU A 479 -12.07 -5.42 -13.02
C GLU A 479 -11.64 -5.75 -14.46
N GLY A 480 -12.27 -6.72 -15.08
CA GLY A 480 -11.82 -7.20 -16.37
C GLY A 480 -12.88 -7.89 -17.20
N ALA A 481 -12.41 -8.49 -18.26
CA ALA A 481 -13.19 -9.27 -19.21
C ALA A 481 -12.84 -10.76 -19.10
N THR A 482 -13.68 -11.59 -19.70
CA THR A 482 -13.47 -13.05 -19.78
C THR A 482 -12.08 -13.41 -20.34
N CYS A 483 -11.63 -12.73 -21.40
CA CYS A 483 -10.34 -12.96 -22.02
C CYS A 483 -9.14 -12.66 -21.11
N HIS A 484 -9.29 -11.82 -20.09
CA HIS A 484 -8.24 -11.56 -19.11
C HIS A 484 -8.12 -12.70 -18.09
N TYR A 485 -9.24 -13.11 -17.49
CA TYR A 485 -9.24 -14.03 -16.36
C TYR A 485 -9.16 -15.52 -16.75
N THR A 486 -9.48 -15.89 -17.97
CA THR A 486 -9.40 -17.29 -18.44
C THR A 486 -8.02 -17.92 -18.19
N TRP A 487 -6.97 -17.13 -18.25
CA TRP A 487 -5.58 -17.60 -18.10
C TRP A 487 -5.15 -17.76 -16.63
N TYR A 488 -5.98 -17.33 -15.68
CA TYR A 488 -5.64 -17.38 -14.27
C TYR A 488 -5.86 -18.79 -13.67
N VAL A 489 -5.00 -19.73 -14.09
CA VAL A 489 -4.87 -21.07 -13.53
C VAL A 489 -3.37 -21.39 -13.37
N PRO A 490 -2.62 -20.61 -12.56
CA PRO A 490 -1.16 -20.76 -12.48
C PRO A 490 -0.74 -22.09 -11.89
N GLN A 491 -1.58 -22.75 -11.10
CA GLN A 491 -1.30 -24.05 -10.50
C GLN A 491 -1.43 -25.24 -11.49
N ASN A 492 -2.13 -25.07 -12.61
CA ASN A 492 -2.34 -26.14 -13.59
C ASN A 492 -2.53 -25.60 -15.03
N PRO A 493 -1.53 -24.92 -15.61
CA PRO A 493 -1.65 -24.34 -16.95
C PRO A 493 -1.82 -25.42 -18.03
N GLU A 494 -1.19 -26.59 -17.88
CA GLU A 494 -1.33 -27.70 -18.83
C GLU A 494 -2.78 -28.20 -18.87
N GLY A 495 -3.41 -28.36 -17.69
CA GLY A 495 -4.81 -28.75 -17.60
C GLY A 495 -5.77 -27.72 -18.22
N LEU A 496 -5.46 -26.41 -18.09
CA LEU A 496 -6.20 -25.35 -18.75
C LEU A 496 -6.09 -25.45 -20.28
N PHE A 497 -4.87 -25.57 -20.81
CA PHE A 497 -4.65 -25.73 -22.26
C PHE A 497 -5.32 -26.99 -22.83
N ASP A 498 -5.39 -28.06 -22.05
CA ASP A 498 -6.10 -29.26 -22.45
C ASP A 498 -7.61 -29.02 -22.61
N VAL A 499 -8.24 -28.31 -21.63
CA VAL A 499 -9.65 -27.92 -21.73
C VAL A 499 -9.89 -27.02 -22.95
N ILE A 500 -9.05 -26.05 -23.19
CA ILE A 500 -9.17 -25.12 -24.33
C ILE A 500 -9.03 -25.88 -25.68
N ARG A 501 -8.08 -26.78 -25.80
CA ARG A 501 -7.87 -27.60 -27.03
C ARG A 501 -9.07 -28.47 -27.38
N HIS A 502 -9.77 -28.99 -26.38
CA HIS A 502 -10.94 -29.84 -26.55
C HIS A 502 -12.26 -29.07 -26.64
N SER A 503 -12.25 -27.74 -26.46
CA SER A 503 -13.41 -26.89 -26.67
C SER A 503 -13.76 -26.82 -28.17
N LYS A 504 -15.03 -26.46 -28.47
CA LYS A 504 -15.45 -26.25 -29.86
C LYS A 504 -14.73 -25.04 -30.45
N PRO A 505 -14.29 -25.11 -31.74
CA PRO A 505 -13.71 -23.94 -32.37
C PRO A 505 -14.69 -22.78 -32.39
N MET A 506 -14.20 -21.61 -32.00
CA MET A 506 -14.95 -20.35 -32.01
C MET A 506 -15.41 -20.01 -33.44
N ASP A 507 -16.59 -19.43 -33.58
CA ASP A 507 -17.07 -18.90 -34.84
C ASP A 507 -16.09 -17.84 -35.41
N LYS A 508 -16.01 -17.65 -36.73
CA LYS A 508 -15.10 -16.71 -37.39
C LYS A 508 -15.15 -15.27 -36.86
N LYS A 509 -16.27 -14.86 -36.23
CA LYS A 509 -16.42 -13.58 -35.55
C LYS A 509 -15.70 -13.53 -34.20
N GLU A 510 -15.66 -14.62 -33.49
CA GLU A 510 -14.98 -14.78 -32.21
C GLU A 510 -13.45 -14.85 -32.40
N LYS A 511 -12.97 -15.49 -33.48
CA LYS A 511 -11.55 -15.49 -33.88
C LYS A 511 -10.97 -14.09 -34.13
N LYS A 512 -11.76 -13.15 -34.65
CA LYS A 512 -11.35 -11.76 -34.82
C LYS A 512 -11.20 -10.97 -33.52
N ALA A 513 -11.78 -11.43 -32.43
CA ALA A 513 -11.57 -10.84 -31.10
C ALA A 513 -10.27 -11.36 -30.46
N GLU A 514 -9.91 -12.65 -30.66
CA GLU A 514 -8.61 -13.21 -30.25
C GLU A 514 -7.44 -12.44 -30.89
N ASP A 515 -7.49 -12.22 -32.21
CA ASP A 515 -6.45 -11.49 -32.95
C ASP A 515 -6.25 -10.03 -32.45
N LYS A 516 -7.23 -9.48 -31.73
CA LYS A 516 -7.14 -8.13 -31.14
C LYS A 516 -6.59 -8.10 -29.71
N VAL A 517 -6.57 -9.24 -29.02
CA VAL A 517 -6.10 -9.35 -27.64
C VAL A 517 -4.62 -9.72 -27.54
N ILE A 518 -4.03 -10.23 -28.62
CA ILE A 518 -2.64 -10.68 -28.65
C ILE A 518 -1.65 -9.55 -29.03
N TYR A 519 -2.13 -8.31 -29.27
CA TYR A 519 -1.26 -7.16 -29.58
C TYR A 519 -1.40 -6.03 -28.57
#